data_f6d6a0e2e0c9bd80a5b337e83d27a84f
#
_entry.id   f6d6a0e2e0c9bd80a5b337e83d27a84f
#
_cell.length_a   1.000
_cell.length_b   1.000
_cell.length_c   1.000
_cell.angle_alpha   90.00
_cell.angle_beta   90.00
_cell.angle_gamma   90.00
#
_symmetry.space_group_name_H-M   'P 1'
#
loop_
_entity.id
_entity.type
_entity.pdbx_description
1 polymer ?
#
loop_
_entity_poly.entity_id
_entity_poly.type
_entity_poly.pdbx_seq_one_letter_code
_entity_poly.pdbx_strand_id
1 'polypeptide(L)'
;QGGRPAPSVVYTGRGHIDLAAPVAHIWFLKSLPSRIGLLLDMQLKQLERVLYFESYIVTEPGLTPLEKFQLLTEDELLEAQDEYGEDAFTADIGAAAVKTMLMDLDLEQEKADLLEELATTKSKLKPAKIIKRLKVVESFIESGNRPEWMILEVVPVIPPELRPLVPLDGGRFATSDLNDLYRRVINRNNRLKRLMELRAPDIIIRNEQRMLQESVDALFDNRRRGR
;
A
#
# COMPACT_ATOMS: atom_id res chain seq x y z
N GLN A 1 -30.33 7.43 4.93
CA GLN A 1 -30.41 6.06 5.46
C GLN A 1 -30.07 5.08 4.33
N GLY A 2 -28.83 4.88 4.03
CA GLY A 2 -28.34 3.91 3.07
C GLY A 2 -27.08 3.27 3.58
N GLY A 3 -27.23 2.41 4.61
CA GLY A 3 -26.15 1.51 4.98
C GLY A 3 -25.83 0.64 3.75
N ARG A 4 -24.61 0.77 3.23
CA ARG A 4 -24.13 -0.21 2.25
C ARG A 4 -24.21 -1.58 2.90
N PRO A 5 -24.81 -2.58 2.24
CA PRO A 5 -24.84 -3.92 2.81
C PRO A 5 -23.42 -4.39 3.10
N ALA A 6 -23.28 -5.18 4.18
CA ALA A 6 -22.08 -5.95 4.43
C ALA A 6 -21.61 -6.62 3.13
N PRO A 7 -20.29 -6.81 2.92
CA PRO A 7 -19.77 -7.29 1.66
C PRO A 7 -20.57 -8.47 1.17
N SER A 8 -21.39 -8.21 0.16
CA SER A 8 -22.20 -9.25 -0.44
C SER A 8 -21.24 -10.22 -1.11
N VAL A 9 -21.14 -11.42 -0.56
CA VAL A 9 -20.59 -12.55 -1.27
C VAL A 9 -21.49 -12.77 -2.47
N VAL A 10 -21.11 -12.20 -3.61
CA VAL A 10 -21.83 -12.47 -4.84
C VAL A 10 -21.53 -13.92 -5.18
N TYR A 11 -22.55 -14.75 -5.19
CA TYR A 11 -22.51 -16.20 -5.44
C TYR A 11 -22.17 -16.56 -6.90
N THR A 12 -21.23 -15.86 -7.50
CA THR A 12 -20.64 -16.23 -8.80
C THR A 12 -19.31 -16.95 -8.65
N GLY A 13 -19.02 -17.53 -7.48
CA GLY A 13 -17.75 -18.17 -7.19
C GLY A 13 -16.58 -17.20 -6.97
N ARG A 14 -16.81 -15.90 -7.09
CA ARG A 14 -15.80 -14.85 -6.90
C ARG A 14 -16.31 -13.83 -5.89
N GLY A 15 -15.83 -13.92 -4.67
CA GLY A 15 -16.06 -12.92 -3.63
C GLY A 15 -14.95 -11.87 -3.59
N HIS A 16 -15.24 -10.74 -2.95
CA HIS A 16 -14.24 -9.69 -2.68
C HIS A 16 -14.56 -8.96 -1.37
N ILE A 17 -13.57 -8.30 -0.82
CA ILE A 17 -13.70 -7.42 0.35
C ILE A 17 -13.38 -6.00 -0.10
N ASP A 18 -14.37 -5.11 -0.01
CA ASP A 18 -14.14 -3.68 -0.24
C ASP A 18 -13.46 -3.07 0.99
N LEU A 19 -12.23 -2.59 0.82
CA LEU A 19 -11.44 -2.03 1.90
C LEU A 19 -11.88 -0.61 2.25
N ALA A 20 -11.92 -0.31 3.55
CA ALA A 20 -12.23 1.03 4.05
C ALA A 20 -11.11 2.04 3.78
N ALA A 21 -9.88 1.56 3.64
CA ALA A 21 -8.69 2.33 3.29
C ALA A 21 -7.79 1.50 2.37
N PRO A 22 -7.00 2.14 1.48
CA PRO A 22 -6.08 1.42 0.62
C PRO A 22 -5.01 0.67 1.43
N VAL A 23 -4.56 -0.46 0.90
CA VAL A 23 -3.42 -1.21 1.43
C VAL A 23 -2.44 -1.55 0.30
N ALA A 24 -1.15 -1.57 0.60
CA ALA A 24 -0.14 -2.01 -0.35
C ALA A 24 -0.13 -3.53 -0.48
N HIS A 25 0.00 -4.01 -1.72
CA HIS A 25 0.20 -5.44 -1.95
C HIS A 25 1.65 -5.82 -1.59
N ILE A 26 1.79 -6.68 -0.59
CA ILE A 26 3.10 -7.00 -0.01
C ILE A 26 4.10 -7.61 -1.00
N TRP A 27 3.61 -8.32 -2.02
CA TRP A 27 4.49 -8.90 -3.03
C TRP A 27 5.21 -7.85 -3.88
N PHE A 28 4.55 -6.72 -4.14
CA PHE A 28 5.18 -5.62 -4.88
C PHE A 28 6.00 -4.69 -3.99
N LEU A 29 5.77 -4.73 -2.70
CA LEU A 29 6.54 -3.97 -1.72
C LEU A 29 7.83 -4.71 -1.32
N LYS A 30 7.73 -5.97 -0.92
CA LYS A 30 8.82 -6.71 -0.26
C LYS A 30 9.51 -7.77 -1.12
N SER A 31 9.11 -7.95 -2.37
CA SER A 31 9.92 -8.70 -3.32
C SER A 31 11.26 -7.99 -3.54
N LEU A 32 12.31 -8.74 -3.75
CA LEU A 32 13.62 -8.18 -4.03
C LEU A 32 13.93 -8.29 -5.54
N PRO A 33 14.07 -7.16 -6.23
CA PRO A 33 13.92 -5.78 -5.76
C PRO A 33 12.45 -5.34 -5.61
N SER A 34 12.18 -4.40 -4.69
CA SER A 34 10.83 -3.83 -4.55
C SER A 34 10.38 -3.11 -5.81
N ARG A 35 9.28 -3.53 -6.40
CA ARG A 35 8.75 -2.88 -7.62
C ARG A 35 8.27 -1.46 -7.33
N ILE A 36 7.59 -1.25 -6.21
CA ILE A 36 7.18 0.08 -5.77
C ILE A 36 8.41 0.95 -5.52
N GLY A 37 9.42 0.42 -4.84
CA GLY A 37 10.67 1.12 -4.57
C GLY A 37 11.44 1.51 -5.84
N LEU A 38 11.47 0.63 -6.84
CA LEU A 38 12.11 0.92 -8.13
C LEU A 38 11.39 2.03 -8.91
N LEU A 39 10.05 2.01 -8.93
CA LEU A 39 9.28 3.05 -9.60
C LEU A 39 9.44 4.43 -8.95
N LEU A 40 9.41 4.48 -7.63
CA LEU A 40 9.49 5.73 -6.87
C LEU A 40 10.94 6.17 -6.57
N ASP A 41 11.93 5.37 -6.94
CA ASP A 41 13.33 5.55 -6.56
C ASP A 41 13.52 5.71 -5.04
N MET A 42 12.83 4.89 -4.28
CA MET A 42 12.87 4.88 -2.82
C MET A 42 13.40 3.55 -2.30
N GLN A 43 14.09 3.62 -1.17
CA GLN A 43 14.51 2.43 -0.46
C GLN A 43 13.31 1.75 0.23
N LEU A 44 13.33 0.42 0.28
CA LEU A 44 12.28 -0.36 0.94
C LEU A 44 12.03 0.09 2.37
N LYS A 45 13.08 0.37 3.13
CA LYS A 45 12.98 0.82 4.52
C LYS A 45 12.21 2.15 4.66
N GLN A 46 12.40 3.08 3.72
CA GLN A 46 11.66 4.35 3.70
C GLN A 46 10.18 4.11 3.39
N LEU A 47 9.89 3.27 2.39
CA LEU A 47 8.51 2.90 2.05
C LEU A 47 7.79 2.20 3.20
N GLU A 48 8.47 1.30 3.91
CA GLU A 48 7.91 0.63 5.08
C GLU A 48 7.53 1.61 6.18
N ARG A 49 8.36 2.61 6.44
CA ARG A 49 8.05 3.64 7.43
C ARG A 49 6.80 4.44 7.08
N VAL A 50 6.59 4.73 5.80
CA VAL A 50 5.37 5.42 5.34
C VAL A 50 4.16 4.49 5.41
N LEU A 51 4.27 3.27 4.89
CA LEU A 51 3.17 2.32 4.78
C LEU A 51 2.66 1.81 6.14
N TYR A 52 3.55 1.70 7.13
CA TYR A 52 3.21 1.27 8.49
C TYR A 52 3.00 2.42 9.46
N PHE A 53 2.76 3.62 8.94
CA PHE A 53 2.35 4.80 9.73
C PHE A 53 3.39 5.29 10.74
N GLU A 54 4.67 5.11 10.45
CA GLU A 54 5.76 5.62 11.28
C GLU A 54 6.21 7.03 10.87
N SER A 55 6.11 7.36 9.59
CA SER A 55 6.55 8.65 9.04
C SER A 55 5.60 9.15 7.96
N TYR A 56 5.43 10.47 7.91
CA TYR A 56 4.80 11.17 6.78
C TYR A 56 5.76 11.28 5.61
N ILE A 57 5.22 11.48 4.43
CA ILE A 57 6.00 11.74 3.21
C ILE A 57 5.43 12.95 2.48
N VAL A 58 6.32 13.84 2.03
CA VAL A 58 5.94 15.01 1.24
C VAL A 58 5.59 14.57 -0.17
N THR A 59 4.31 14.68 -0.54
CA THR A 59 3.82 14.34 -1.88
C THR A 59 3.89 15.53 -2.83
N GLU A 60 3.67 16.74 -2.32
CA GLU A 60 3.78 17.99 -3.06
C GLU A 60 4.46 19.07 -2.20
N PRO A 61 5.71 19.45 -2.49
CA PRO A 61 6.44 20.43 -1.68
C PRO A 61 5.98 21.86 -1.90
N GLY A 62 5.29 22.19 -2.98
CA GLY A 62 4.90 23.54 -3.33
C GLY A 62 6.12 24.46 -3.48
N LEU A 63 6.03 25.67 -2.90
CA LEU A 63 7.11 26.64 -2.89
C LEU A 63 7.99 26.59 -1.61
N THR A 64 7.80 25.56 -0.79
CA THR A 64 8.60 25.34 0.42
C THR A 64 9.99 24.78 0.06
N PRO A 65 10.98 24.88 0.97
CA PRO A 65 12.28 24.26 0.79
C PRO A 65 12.27 22.73 1.00
N LEU A 66 11.11 22.13 1.28
CA LEU A 66 10.98 20.69 1.42
C LEU A 66 11.21 20.00 0.08
N GLU A 67 11.76 18.82 0.14
CA GLU A 67 11.98 17.98 -1.04
C GLU A 67 10.79 17.03 -1.26
N LYS A 68 10.48 16.77 -2.53
CA LYS A 68 9.49 15.75 -2.89
C LYS A 68 9.96 14.38 -2.39
N PHE A 69 9.06 13.62 -1.76
CA PHE A 69 9.33 12.33 -1.12
C PHE A 69 10.19 12.39 0.13
N GLN A 70 10.39 13.57 0.70
CA GLN A 70 11.02 13.72 2.00
C GLN A 70 10.15 13.10 3.10
N LEU A 71 10.79 12.33 4.00
CA LEU A 71 10.11 11.78 5.18
C LEU A 71 10.13 12.80 6.31
N LEU A 72 8.99 12.94 6.98
CA LEU A 72 8.81 13.80 8.14
C LEU A 72 8.24 12.98 9.29
N THR A 73 8.79 13.18 10.48
CA THR A 73 8.12 12.76 11.71
C THR A 73 6.90 13.63 11.97
N GLU A 74 6.04 13.24 12.90
CA GLU A 74 4.87 14.05 13.27
C GLU A 74 5.28 15.44 13.78
N ASP A 75 6.33 15.52 14.60
CA ASP A 75 6.86 16.78 15.11
C ASP A 75 7.43 17.67 13.99
N GLU A 76 8.22 17.08 13.08
CA GLU A 76 8.75 17.79 11.91
C GLU A 76 7.64 18.29 10.99
N LEU A 77 6.55 17.53 10.83
CA LEU A 77 5.38 17.94 10.06
C LEU A 77 4.72 19.17 10.69
N LEU A 78 4.49 19.15 12.01
CA LEU A 78 3.91 20.27 12.74
C LEU A 78 4.79 21.52 12.67
N GLU A 79 6.09 21.37 12.84
CA GLU A 79 7.07 22.47 12.71
C GLU A 79 7.03 23.08 11.30
N ALA A 80 6.98 22.23 10.25
CA ALA A 80 6.89 22.69 8.87
C ALA A 80 5.56 23.40 8.57
N GLN A 81 4.46 22.92 9.12
CA GLN A 81 3.15 23.56 9.00
C GLN A 81 3.12 24.91 9.69
N ASP A 82 3.74 25.03 10.87
CA ASP A 82 3.85 26.30 11.59
C ASP A 82 4.75 27.30 10.85
N GLU A 83 5.84 26.83 10.24
CA GLU A 83 6.81 27.70 9.54
C GLU A 83 6.31 28.16 8.18
N TYR A 84 5.75 27.26 7.37
CA TYR A 84 5.39 27.53 5.97
C TYR A 84 3.89 27.71 5.74
N GLY A 85 3.04 27.27 6.67
CA GLY A 85 1.59 27.20 6.54
C GLY A 85 1.09 25.82 6.17
N GLU A 86 -0.09 25.46 6.64
CA GLU A 86 -0.71 24.14 6.39
C GLU A 86 -0.95 23.87 4.91
N ASP A 87 -1.31 24.91 4.14
CA ASP A 87 -1.62 24.81 2.71
C ASP A 87 -0.39 24.96 1.80
N ALA A 88 0.79 25.23 2.36
CA ALA A 88 2.00 25.50 1.59
C ALA A 88 2.58 24.24 0.91
N PHE A 89 2.34 23.10 1.47
CA PHE A 89 2.78 21.79 0.96
C PHE A 89 1.78 20.71 1.33
N THR A 90 1.90 19.53 0.70
CA THR A 90 1.09 18.37 1.04
C THR A 90 2.00 17.23 1.50
N ALA A 91 1.70 16.69 2.66
CA ALA A 91 2.31 15.48 3.21
C ALA A 91 1.21 14.50 3.62
N ASP A 92 1.44 13.22 3.43
CA ASP A 92 0.48 12.18 3.73
C ASP A 92 1.20 10.94 4.29
N ILE A 93 0.45 9.95 4.73
CA ILE A 93 0.96 8.76 5.39
C ILE A 93 0.18 7.52 4.95
N GLY A 94 0.79 6.35 5.03
CA GLY A 94 0.17 5.08 4.70
C GLY A 94 0.10 4.77 3.21
N ALA A 95 -0.66 3.75 2.85
CA ALA A 95 -0.80 3.32 1.48
C ALA A 95 -1.48 4.37 0.57
N ALA A 96 -2.33 5.22 1.13
CA ALA A 96 -2.94 6.33 0.38
C ALA A 96 -1.89 7.31 -0.15
N ALA A 97 -0.85 7.63 0.64
CA ALA A 97 0.26 8.46 0.20
C ALA A 97 1.02 7.81 -0.96
N VAL A 98 1.36 6.53 -0.84
CA VAL A 98 2.07 5.77 -1.89
C VAL A 98 1.23 5.68 -3.15
N LYS A 99 -0.07 5.48 -3.03
CA LYS A 99 -0.99 5.48 -4.17
C LYS A 99 -0.96 6.80 -4.92
N THR A 100 -1.05 7.92 -4.22
CA THR A 100 -0.96 9.26 -4.82
C THR A 100 0.37 9.44 -5.57
N MET A 101 1.49 9.04 -4.97
CA MET A 101 2.80 9.14 -5.61
C MET A 101 2.89 8.28 -6.89
N LEU A 102 2.31 7.08 -6.87
CA LEU A 102 2.27 6.20 -8.05
C LEU A 102 1.34 6.72 -9.14
N MET A 103 0.21 7.31 -8.77
CA MET A 103 -0.71 7.95 -9.73
C MET A 103 -0.09 9.14 -10.44
N ASP A 104 0.74 9.92 -9.75
CA ASP A 104 1.39 11.12 -10.27
C ASP A 104 2.59 10.81 -11.17
N LEU A 105 3.02 9.55 -11.26
CA LEU A 105 4.11 9.14 -12.15
C LEU A 105 3.69 9.27 -13.62
N ASP A 106 4.47 10.03 -14.38
CA ASP A 106 4.45 10.00 -15.85
C ASP A 106 5.48 8.98 -16.33
N LEU A 107 5.01 7.79 -16.68
CA LEU A 107 5.89 6.68 -17.07
C LEU A 107 6.71 6.97 -18.33
N GLU A 108 6.15 7.67 -19.30
CA GLU A 108 6.86 8.05 -20.52
C GLU A 108 7.99 9.05 -20.22
N GLN A 109 7.73 10.02 -19.36
CA GLN A 109 8.74 10.98 -18.93
C GLN A 109 9.82 10.30 -18.08
N GLU A 110 9.45 9.40 -17.17
CA GLU A 110 10.40 8.60 -16.38
C GLU A 110 11.31 7.75 -17.29
N LYS A 111 10.75 7.14 -18.32
CA LYS A 111 11.51 6.39 -19.31
C LYS A 111 12.53 7.28 -20.03
N ALA A 112 12.10 8.45 -20.49
CA ALA A 112 12.98 9.40 -21.18
C ALA A 112 14.11 9.88 -20.27
N ASP A 113 13.81 10.24 -19.03
CA ASP A 113 14.78 10.70 -18.04
C ASP A 113 15.80 9.60 -17.69
N LEU A 114 15.34 8.36 -17.52
CA LEU A 114 16.23 7.22 -17.25
C LEU A 114 17.15 6.89 -18.43
N LEU A 115 16.67 6.99 -19.66
CA LEU A 115 17.49 6.80 -20.86
C LEU A 115 18.55 7.89 -20.99
N GLU A 116 18.20 9.14 -20.71
CA GLU A 116 19.16 10.25 -20.71
C GLU A 116 20.21 10.08 -19.60
N GLU A 117 19.79 9.73 -18.38
CA GLU A 117 20.69 9.45 -17.26
C GLU A 117 21.65 8.30 -17.59
N LEU A 118 21.16 7.23 -18.22
CA LEU A 118 21.98 6.09 -18.64
C LEU A 118 23.05 6.50 -19.66
N ALA A 119 22.70 7.38 -20.61
CA ALA A 119 23.61 7.86 -21.64
C ALA A 119 24.68 8.81 -21.10
N THR A 120 24.37 9.58 -20.05
CA THR A 120 25.24 10.63 -19.49
C THR A 120 26.04 10.20 -18.27
N THR A 121 25.69 9.08 -17.62
CA THR A 121 26.35 8.66 -16.38
C THR A 121 27.80 8.23 -16.61
N LYS A 122 28.70 8.72 -15.76
CA LYS A 122 30.11 8.34 -15.72
C LYS A 122 30.42 7.31 -14.62
N SER A 123 29.47 6.98 -13.78
CA SER A 123 29.64 6.03 -12.68
C SER A 123 29.56 4.59 -13.17
N LYS A 124 30.40 3.70 -12.64
CA LYS A 124 30.36 2.27 -12.96
C LYS A 124 29.21 1.51 -12.30
N LEU A 125 28.66 2.02 -11.20
CA LEU A 125 27.62 1.34 -10.41
C LEU A 125 26.18 1.82 -10.74
N LYS A 126 26.04 3.08 -11.16
CA LYS A 126 24.72 3.66 -11.50
C LYS A 126 23.99 2.97 -12.66
N PRO A 127 24.64 2.52 -13.75
CA PRO A 127 23.94 1.90 -14.87
C PRO A 127 23.09 0.69 -14.49
N ALA A 128 23.55 -0.15 -13.58
CA ALA A 128 22.81 -1.34 -13.16
C ALA A 128 21.48 -1.00 -12.48
N LYS A 129 21.48 0.03 -11.62
CA LYS A 129 20.25 0.53 -10.97
C LYS A 129 19.30 1.15 -11.97
N ILE A 130 19.82 1.98 -12.86
CA ILE A 130 19.03 2.64 -13.91
C ILE A 130 18.37 1.60 -14.81
N ILE A 131 19.09 0.57 -15.24
CA ILE A 131 18.56 -0.52 -16.07
C ILE A 131 17.45 -1.28 -15.36
N LYS A 132 17.59 -1.57 -14.07
CA LYS A 132 16.54 -2.23 -13.27
C LYS A 132 15.27 -1.38 -13.22
N ARG A 133 15.40 -0.08 -12.96
CA ARG A 133 14.27 0.85 -12.95
C ARG A 133 13.62 0.95 -14.32
N LEU A 134 14.43 1.09 -15.37
CA LEU A 134 13.97 1.20 -16.76
C LEU A 134 13.15 -0.03 -17.18
N LYS A 135 13.60 -1.24 -16.82
CA LYS A 135 12.86 -2.47 -17.12
C LYS A 135 11.47 -2.49 -16.49
N VAL A 136 11.35 -2.04 -15.24
CA VAL A 136 10.05 -1.98 -14.55
C VAL A 136 9.15 -0.93 -15.20
N VAL A 137 9.67 0.25 -15.49
CA VAL A 137 8.92 1.33 -16.17
C VAL A 137 8.42 0.87 -17.55
N GLU A 138 9.29 0.27 -18.36
CA GLU A 138 8.92 -0.27 -19.67
C GLU A 138 7.87 -1.37 -19.58
N SER A 139 7.96 -2.25 -18.59
CA SER A 139 6.97 -3.31 -18.37
C SER A 139 5.56 -2.75 -18.09
N PHE A 140 5.46 -1.67 -17.32
CA PHE A 140 4.19 -0.99 -17.09
C PHE A 140 3.66 -0.30 -18.33
N ILE A 141 4.52 0.35 -19.11
CA ILE A 141 4.13 0.99 -20.37
C ILE A 141 3.60 -0.05 -21.37
N GLU A 142 4.34 -1.13 -21.59
CA GLU A 142 4.00 -2.17 -22.57
C GLU A 142 2.74 -2.95 -22.19
N SER A 143 2.55 -3.24 -20.90
CA SER A 143 1.37 -3.99 -20.42
C SER A 143 0.11 -3.13 -20.34
N GLY A 144 0.24 -1.81 -20.30
CA GLY A 144 -0.88 -0.90 -20.04
C GLY A 144 -1.40 -0.93 -18.59
N ASN A 145 -0.74 -1.65 -17.69
CA ASN A 145 -1.07 -1.63 -16.28
C ASN A 145 -0.66 -0.31 -15.63
N ARG A 146 -1.48 0.15 -14.69
CA ARG A 146 -1.17 1.37 -13.94
C ARG A 146 -0.41 1.04 -12.66
N PRO A 147 0.65 1.82 -12.31
CA PRO A 147 1.42 1.61 -11.09
C PRO A 147 0.59 1.62 -9.80
N GLU A 148 -0.41 2.48 -9.72
CA GLU A 148 -1.30 2.60 -8.56
C GLU A 148 -2.14 1.34 -8.29
N TRP A 149 -2.25 0.42 -9.23
CA TRP A 149 -2.94 -0.86 -9.01
C TRP A 149 -2.18 -1.82 -8.10
N MET A 150 -0.93 -1.54 -7.79
CA MET A 150 -0.18 -2.25 -6.75
C MET A 150 -0.66 -1.90 -5.34
N ILE A 151 -1.46 -0.85 -5.21
CA ILE A 151 -2.17 -0.47 -3.99
C ILE A 151 -3.60 -0.96 -4.10
N LEU A 152 -4.00 -1.83 -3.19
CA LEU A 152 -5.29 -2.50 -3.21
C LEU A 152 -6.38 -1.66 -2.55
N GLU A 153 -7.50 -1.54 -3.20
CA GLU A 153 -8.75 -1.03 -2.63
C GLU A 153 -9.77 -2.16 -2.40
N VAL A 154 -9.53 -3.28 -3.06
CA VAL A 154 -10.36 -4.48 -2.99
C VAL A 154 -9.46 -5.70 -2.83
N VAL A 155 -9.82 -6.60 -1.92
CA VAL A 155 -9.14 -7.89 -1.73
C VAL A 155 -10.00 -9.00 -2.31
N PRO A 156 -9.50 -9.78 -3.27
CA PRO A 156 -10.23 -10.94 -3.79
C PRO A 156 -10.30 -12.05 -2.75
N VAL A 157 -11.42 -12.74 -2.71
CA VAL A 157 -11.66 -13.89 -1.82
C VAL A 157 -11.75 -15.13 -2.67
N ILE A 158 -10.94 -16.14 -2.37
CA ILE A 158 -11.00 -17.41 -3.09
C ILE A 158 -12.31 -18.16 -2.79
N PRO A 159 -12.81 -19.00 -3.73
CA PRO A 159 -14.04 -19.74 -3.52
C PRO A 159 -14.02 -20.64 -2.28
N PRO A 160 -15.18 -20.88 -1.65
CA PRO A 160 -15.28 -21.72 -0.45
C PRO A 160 -14.72 -23.14 -0.63
N GLU A 161 -14.79 -23.69 -1.83
CA GLU A 161 -14.26 -25.02 -2.16
C GLU A 161 -12.74 -25.11 -1.96
N LEU A 162 -12.02 -24.01 -2.10
CA LEU A 162 -10.57 -23.94 -1.89
C LEU A 162 -10.17 -23.66 -0.43
N ARG A 163 -11.14 -23.42 0.46
CA ARG A 163 -10.95 -23.19 1.89
C ARG A 163 -12.02 -23.88 2.72
N PRO A 164 -12.19 -25.21 2.55
CA PRO A 164 -13.33 -25.92 3.11
C PRO A 164 -13.31 -25.99 4.65
N LEU A 165 -14.51 -26.08 5.22
CA LEU A 165 -14.71 -26.56 6.56
C LEU A 165 -14.79 -28.08 6.54
N VAL A 166 -13.91 -28.73 7.27
CA VAL A 166 -13.87 -30.21 7.34
C VAL A 166 -14.47 -30.64 8.68
N PRO A 167 -15.52 -31.49 8.68
CA PRO A 167 -16.06 -32.01 9.92
C PRO A 167 -15.07 -32.97 10.59
N LEU A 168 -14.89 -32.79 11.88
CA LEU A 168 -14.11 -33.69 12.76
C LEU A 168 -15.04 -34.52 13.62
N ASP A 169 -14.52 -35.63 14.16
CA ASP A 169 -15.24 -36.44 15.13
C ASP A 169 -15.67 -35.62 16.34
N GLY A 170 -16.91 -35.82 16.82
CA GLY A 170 -17.46 -35.10 17.96
C GLY A 170 -18.16 -33.77 17.66
N GLY A 171 -18.59 -33.54 16.41
CA GLY A 171 -19.34 -32.36 16.00
C GLY A 171 -18.51 -31.08 15.88
N ARG A 172 -17.17 -31.20 15.85
CA ARG A 172 -16.24 -30.09 15.61
C ARG A 172 -15.91 -29.98 14.12
N PHE A 173 -15.60 -28.76 13.69
CA PHE A 173 -15.11 -28.49 12.34
C PHE A 173 -13.68 -27.99 12.37
N ALA A 174 -12.81 -28.56 11.51
CA ALA A 174 -11.53 -27.96 11.18
C ALA A 174 -11.74 -26.97 10.05
N THR A 175 -11.19 -25.78 10.19
CA THR A 175 -11.20 -24.75 9.15
C THR A 175 -9.82 -24.58 8.58
N SER A 176 -9.73 -24.19 7.32
CA SER A 176 -8.49 -23.76 6.69
C SER A 176 -7.97 -22.51 7.40
N ASP A 177 -6.64 -22.37 7.52
CA ASP A 177 -5.99 -21.16 8.02
C ASP A 177 -6.39 -19.92 7.22
N LEU A 178 -6.70 -20.08 5.93
CA LEU A 178 -7.20 -19.00 5.10
C LEU A 178 -8.50 -18.38 5.61
N ASN A 179 -9.42 -19.19 6.14
CA ASN A 179 -10.66 -18.65 6.71
C ASN A 179 -10.40 -17.74 7.92
N ASP A 180 -9.42 -18.08 8.74
CA ASP A 180 -9.00 -17.23 9.87
C ASP A 180 -8.34 -15.93 9.39
N LEU A 181 -7.49 -16.01 8.36
CA LEU A 181 -6.85 -14.85 7.77
C LEU A 181 -7.87 -13.90 7.13
N TYR A 182 -8.83 -14.40 6.36
CA TYR A 182 -9.92 -13.58 5.82
C TYR A 182 -10.79 -12.97 6.93
N ARG A 183 -11.10 -13.73 7.96
CA ARG A 183 -11.85 -13.22 9.11
C ARG A 183 -11.16 -12.04 9.77
N ARG A 184 -9.86 -12.11 9.93
CA ARG A 184 -9.07 -11.00 10.51
C ARG A 184 -9.14 -9.75 9.65
N VAL A 185 -8.98 -9.91 8.33
CA VAL A 185 -9.13 -8.78 7.39
C VAL A 185 -10.52 -8.16 7.49
N ILE A 186 -11.56 -8.97 7.46
CA ILE A 186 -12.95 -8.50 7.54
C ILE A 186 -13.22 -7.77 8.87
N ASN A 187 -12.78 -8.33 9.99
CA ASN A 187 -12.98 -7.73 11.30
C ASN A 187 -12.25 -6.38 11.43
N ARG A 188 -11.00 -6.31 10.97
CA ARG A 188 -10.23 -5.07 10.98
C ARG A 188 -10.85 -4.02 10.06
N ASN A 189 -11.29 -4.44 8.88
CA ASN A 189 -11.94 -3.57 7.91
C ASN A 189 -13.26 -2.99 8.45
N ASN A 190 -14.10 -3.81 9.05
CA ASN A 190 -15.35 -3.38 9.64
C ASN A 190 -15.14 -2.44 10.84
N ARG A 191 -14.13 -2.72 11.66
CA ARG A 191 -13.76 -1.85 12.76
C ARG A 191 -13.26 -0.50 12.28
N LEU A 192 -12.42 -0.47 11.25
CA LEU A 192 -11.96 0.77 10.64
C LEU A 192 -13.12 1.60 10.08
N LYS A 193 -14.03 0.98 9.34
CA LYS A 193 -15.24 1.65 8.84
C LYS A 193 -16.02 2.31 9.96
N ARG A 194 -16.24 1.59 11.06
CA ARG A 194 -16.98 2.09 12.22
C ARG A 194 -16.26 3.27 12.88
N LEU A 195 -14.94 3.18 13.05
CA LEU A 195 -14.16 4.26 13.65
C LEU A 195 -14.18 5.52 12.76
N MET A 196 -14.14 5.37 11.44
CA MET A 196 -14.26 6.48 10.48
C MET A 196 -15.65 7.13 10.53
N GLU A 197 -16.72 6.33 10.60
CA GLU A 197 -18.10 6.81 10.76
C GLU A 197 -18.30 7.59 12.06
N LEU A 198 -17.72 7.12 13.15
CA LEU A 198 -17.76 7.76 14.47
C LEU A 198 -16.81 8.97 14.59
N ARG A 199 -16.03 9.28 13.54
CA ARG A 199 -15.02 10.33 13.54
C ARG A 199 -14.07 10.22 14.74
N ALA A 200 -13.57 9.00 15.00
CA ALA A 200 -12.57 8.76 16.03
C ALA A 200 -11.31 9.60 15.80
N PRO A 201 -10.50 9.86 16.85
CA PRO A 201 -9.25 10.57 16.73
C PRO A 201 -8.32 9.95 15.68
N ASP A 202 -7.58 10.77 14.96
CA ASP A 202 -6.71 10.34 13.86
C ASP A 202 -5.70 9.28 14.28
N ILE A 203 -5.18 9.36 15.49
CA ILE A 203 -4.23 8.37 16.01
C ILE A 203 -4.84 6.97 16.11
N ILE A 204 -6.12 6.88 16.48
CA ILE A 204 -6.85 5.61 16.57
C ILE A 204 -7.15 5.07 15.16
N ILE A 205 -7.58 5.93 14.25
CA ILE A 205 -7.85 5.56 12.85
C ILE A 205 -6.57 5.08 12.19
N ARG A 206 -5.46 5.77 12.32
CA ARG A 206 -4.15 5.38 11.76
C ARG A 206 -3.66 4.04 12.32
N ASN A 207 -3.82 3.82 13.60
CA ASN A 207 -3.46 2.53 14.21
C ASN A 207 -4.29 1.38 13.63
N GLU A 208 -5.59 1.57 13.42
CA GLU A 208 -6.47 0.57 12.81
C GLU A 208 -6.14 0.36 11.32
N GLN A 209 -5.81 1.41 10.59
CA GLN A 209 -5.32 1.31 9.20
C GLN A 209 -4.03 0.49 9.11
N ARG A 210 -3.09 0.70 10.03
CA ARG A 210 -1.88 -0.10 10.12
C ARG A 210 -2.19 -1.58 10.39
N MET A 211 -3.10 -1.86 11.30
CA MET A 211 -3.52 -3.23 11.59
C MET A 211 -4.22 -3.89 10.40
N LEU A 212 -5.00 -3.13 9.63
CA LEU A 212 -5.60 -3.61 8.38
C LEU A 212 -4.51 -3.96 7.36
N GLN A 213 -3.52 -3.09 7.17
CA GLN A 213 -2.37 -3.37 6.31
C GLN A 213 -1.66 -4.66 6.72
N GLU A 214 -1.38 -4.84 8.00
CA GLU A 214 -0.73 -6.04 8.53
C GLU A 214 -1.57 -7.31 8.33
N SER A 215 -2.89 -7.22 8.47
CA SER A 215 -3.78 -8.37 8.26
C SER A 215 -3.85 -8.80 6.80
N VAL A 216 -3.82 -7.86 5.87
CA VAL A 216 -3.73 -8.15 4.43
C VAL A 216 -2.35 -8.69 4.06
N ASP A 217 -1.30 -8.18 4.66
CA ASP A 217 0.06 -8.71 4.49
C ASP A 217 0.13 -10.20 4.91
N ALA A 218 -0.46 -10.54 6.04
CA ALA A 218 -0.52 -11.92 6.53
C ALA A 218 -1.34 -12.83 5.62
N LEU A 219 -2.36 -12.32 4.96
CA LEU A 219 -3.18 -13.06 4.00
C LEU A 219 -2.37 -13.45 2.75
N PHE A 220 -1.54 -12.55 2.25
CA PHE A 220 -0.73 -12.77 1.04
C PHE A 220 0.65 -13.38 1.32
N ASP A 221 1.21 -13.19 2.51
CA ASP A 221 2.48 -13.77 2.93
C ASP A 221 2.41 -14.30 4.36
N ASN A 222 1.99 -15.56 4.49
CA ASN A 222 1.82 -16.22 5.77
C ASN A 222 3.16 -16.57 6.48
N ARG A 223 4.30 -16.45 5.80
CA ARG A 223 5.63 -16.78 6.37
C ARG A 223 6.03 -15.93 7.57
N ARG A 224 5.37 -14.79 7.79
CA ARG A 224 5.63 -13.90 8.92
C ARG A 224 4.95 -14.31 10.22
N ARG A 225 4.11 -15.34 10.19
CA ARG A 225 3.37 -15.84 11.34
C ARG A 225 4.15 -16.79 12.23
N GLY A 226 5.31 -17.23 11.82
CA GLY A 226 6.12 -18.25 12.46
C GLY A 226 7.15 -17.71 13.47
N ARG A 227 6.81 -16.68 14.26
CA ARG A 227 7.59 -16.30 15.45
C ARG A 227 6.68 -16.11 16.64
#